data_13624c4392fc3422739c0020129d1641
#
_entry.id   13624c4392fc3422739c0020129d1641
#
_cell.length_a   1.000
_cell.length_b   1.000
_cell.length_c   1.000
_cell.angle_alpha   90.00
_cell.angle_beta   90.00
_cell.angle_gamma   90.00
#
_symmetry.space_group_name_H-M   'P 1'
#
loop_
_entity.id
_entity.type
_entity.pdbx_description
1 polymer ?
#
loop_
_entity_poly.entity_id
_entity_poly.type
_entity_poly.pdbx_seq_one_letter_code
_entity_poly.pdbx_strand_id
1 'polypeptide(L)'
;AHAAAWYELVHVDNASHTVGLGTEKYNVGILTATSIKVGTGVTLSSDGDSFVTGVSTATKFVGDLSDAVTGRWAVGNASANHFTFTGPGGLSSSEDPTIYLARGQTYEFNMNASGHPFYIQTSSGAYNASNVYSTGVSVTGDRETGLIKFAVPFAAPNTLYYVCQNHSNMAGTIVVYPSI
;
A
#
# COMPACT_ATOMS: atom_id res chain seq x y z
N ALA A 1 23.43 2.42 -61.11
CA ALA A 1 23.75 1.65 -59.88
C ALA A 1 23.50 2.58 -58.69
N HIS A 2 22.44 2.34 -57.95
CA HIS A 2 22.22 3.01 -56.67
C HIS A 2 23.17 2.38 -55.64
N ALA A 3 24.13 3.16 -55.15
CA ALA A 3 24.88 2.77 -53.98
C ALA A 3 23.87 2.73 -52.82
N ALA A 4 23.68 1.59 -52.20
CA ALA A 4 22.96 1.48 -50.97
C ALA A 4 23.81 2.22 -49.90
N ALA A 5 23.28 3.36 -49.47
CA ALA A 5 23.87 4.05 -48.35
C ALA A 5 23.54 3.24 -47.09
N TRP A 6 24.53 2.56 -46.58
CA TRP A 6 24.43 1.96 -45.24
C TRP A 6 24.50 3.12 -44.25
N TYR A 7 23.40 3.43 -43.61
CA TYR A 7 23.40 4.36 -42.50
C TYR A 7 23.79 3.56 -41.26
N GLU A 8 24.86 3.98 -40.63
CA GLU A 8 25.21 3.48 -39.31
C GLU A 8 24.13 3.94 -38.33
N LEU A 9 23.21 3.06 -38.01
CA LEU A 9 22.08 3.36 -37.12
C LEU A 9 22.52 3.48 -35.66
N VAL A 10 23.68 2.97 -35.34
CA VAL A 10 24.19 2.90 -33.97
C VAL A 10 25.68 3.20 -33.97
N HIS A 11 26.07 4.28 -33.36
CA HIS A 11 27.48 4.58 -33.08
C HIS A 11 27.86 3.99 -31.72
N VAL A 12 28.77 3.03 -31.73
CA VAL A 12 29.36 2.46 -30.51
C VAL A 12 30.70 3.12 -30.29
N ASP A 13 30.79 3.97 -29.28
CA ASP A 13 32.08 4.47 -28.81
C ASP A 13 32.75 3.39 -27.98
N ASN A 14 33.81 2.81 -28.54
CA ASN A 14 34.53 1.69 -27.90
C ASN A 14 35.35 2.11 -26.67
N ALA A 15 35.60 3.39 -26.46
CA ALA A 15 36.33 3.91 -25.30
C ALA A 15 35.43 4.07 -24.08
N SER A 16 34.18 4.53 -24.29
CA SER A 16 33.20 4.71 -23.21
C SER A 16 32.16 3.60 -23.14
N HIS A 17 32.14 2.68 -24.09
CA HIS A 17 31.10 1.66 -24.27
C HIS A 17 29.70 2.28 -24.38
N THR A 18 29.62 3.50 -24.90
CA THR A 18 28.40 4.27 -25.00
C THR A 18 27.87 4.19 -26.44
N VAL A 19 26.62 3.83 -26.57
CA VAL A 19 25.88 4.01 -27.81
C VAL A 19 25.21 5.36 -27.76
N GLY A 20 25.76 6.33 -28.48
CA GLY A 20 25.19 7.68 -28.61
C GLY A 20 24.02 7.60 -29.55
N LEU A 21 22.80 7.60 -29.01
CA LEU A 21 21.59 7.72 -29.76
C LEU A 21 21.09 9.15 -29.52
N GLY A 22 20.87 9.88 -30.62
CA GLY A 22 20.29 11.22 -30.54
C GLY A 22 18.86 11.21 -29.98
N THR A 23 18.04 12.16 -30.39
CA THR A 23 16.64 12.29 -29.97
C THR A 23 15.69 11.33 -30.69
N GLU A 24 16.20 10.35 -31.43
CA GLU A 24 15.41 9.47 -32.28
C GLU A 24 14.73 8.33 -31.49
N LYS A 25 13.57 7.93 -31.97
CA LYS A 25 12.83 6.81 -31.36
C LYS A 25 13.32 5.47 -31.94
N TYR A 26 13.71 4.58 -31.05
CA TYR A 26 14.09 3.21 -31.42
C TYR A 26 12.95 2.26 -31.06
N ASN A 27 12.40 1.60 -32.06
CA ASN A 27 11.44 0.51 -31.87
C ASN A 27 12.22 -0.81 -31.82
N VAL A 28 12.39 -1.34 -30.63
CA VAL A 28 12.97 -2.66 -30.40
C VAL A 28 11.85 -3.62 -29.98
N GLY A 29 11.76 -4.76 -30.63
CA GLY A 29 10.75 -5.77 -30.31
C GLY A 29 10.99 -6.38 -28.93
N ILE A 30 12.24 -6.75 -28.65
CA ILE A 30 12.69 -7.24 -27.35
C ILE A 30 14.01 -6.54 -27.02
N LEU A 31 14.09 -5.92 -25.85
CA LEU A 31 15.32 -5.39 -25.32
C LEU A 31 15.83 -6.33 -24.22
N THR A 32 16.99 -6.97 -24.47
CA THR A 32 17.68 -7.73 -23.44
C THR A 32 18.84 -6.88 -22.93
N ALA A 33 18.78 -6.50 -21.67
CA ALA A 33 19.79 -5.69 -21.01
C ALA A 33 19.96 -6.15 -19.56
N THR A 34 21.18 -5.99 -19.03
CA THR A 34 21.43 -6.21 -17.59
C THR A 34 20.76 -5.15 -16.72
N SER A 35 20.60 -3.93 -17.24
CA SER A 35 19.84 -2.87 -16.62
C SER A 35 19.45 -1.83 -17.67
N ILE A 36 18.37 -1.10 -17.42
CA ILE A 36 17.95 0.04 -18.23
C ILE A 36 17.80 1.23 -17.28
N LYS A 37 18.58 2.28 -17.52
CA LYS A 37 18.47 3.53 -16.75
C LYS A 37 17.82 4.60 -17.62
N VAL A 38 16.64 5.07 -17.19
CA VAL A 38 15.92 6.14 -17.88
C VAL A 38 16.03 7.40 -17.03
N GLY A 39 17.02 8.24 -17.33
CA GLY A 39 17.31 9.42 -16.54
C GLY A 39 17.64 9.06 -15.07
N THR A 40 17.14 9.84 -14.14
CA THR A 40 17.27 9.59 -12.68
C THR A 40 16.00 9.04 -12.06
N GLY A 41 14.93 8.90 -12.81
CA GLY A 41 13.60 8.59 -12.31
C GLY A 41 13.19 7.13 -12.41
N VAL A 42 13.77 6.36 -13.33
CA VAL A 42 13.42 4.94 -13.52
C VAL A 42 14.69 4.11 -13.71
N THR A 43 14.79 3.03 -12.99
CA THR A 43 15.84 2.02 -13.14
C THR A 43 15.17 0.64 -13.20
N LEU A 44 15.52 -0.15 -14.22
CA LEU A 44 15.18 -1.58 -14.29
C LEU A 44 16.46 -2.36 -14.01
N SER A 45 16.48 -3.15 -12.96
CA SER A 45 17.65 -3.90 -12.54
C SER A 45 17.70 -5.32 -13.15
N SER A 46 18.84 -5.97 -13.05
CA SER A 46 19.06 -7.31 -13.62
C SER A 46 18.27 -8.41 -12.92
N ASP A 47 17.80 -8.19 -11.72
CA ASP A 47 16.93 -9.07 -10.93
C ASP A 47 15.44 -8.90 -11.25
N GLY A 48 15.12 -7.97 -12.16
CA GLY A 48 13.76 -7.68 -12.60
C GLY A 48 13.06 -6.58 -11.82
N ASP A 49 13.73 -5.97 -10.85
CA ASP A 49 13.15 -4.89 -10.08
C ASP A 49 13.06 -3.58 -10.87
N SER A 50 11.97 -2.84 -10.68
CA SER A 50 11.75 -1.50 -11.22
C SER A 50 11.70 -0.48 -10.09
N PHE A 51 12.67 0.42 -10.06
CA PHE A 51 12.72 1.53 -9.11
C PHE A 51 12.25 2.81 -9.78
N VAL A 52 11.17 3.38 -9.28
CA VAL A 52 10.61 4.65 -9.77
C VAL A 52 10.62 5.66 -8.62
N THR A 53 11.38 6.75 -8.77
CA THR A 53 11.46 7.82 -7.75
C THR A 53 10.31 8.83 -7.83
N GLY A 54 9.41 8.66 -8.77
CA GLY A 54 8.24 9.50 -8.98
C GLY A 54 6.95 8.68 -9.00
N VAL A 55 6.01 9.10 -9.85
CA VAL A 55 4.75 8.42 -10.05
C VAL A 55 4.89 7.35 -11.14
N SER A 56 4.59 6.11 -10.82
CA SER A 56 4.43 5.03 -11.81
C SER A 56 2.95 4.94 -12.19
N THR A 57 2.63 5.19 -13.47
CA THR A 57 1.27 5.10 -13.98
C THR A 57 1.14 3.88 -14.89
N ALA A 58 0.21 3.01 -14.57
CA ALA A 58 -0.17 1.87 -15.40
C ALA A 58 -1.68 1.69 -15.37
N THR A 59 -2.25 1.19 -16.45
CA THR A 59 -3.67 0.81 -16.50
C THR A 59 -3.97 -0.39 -15.60
N LYS A 60 -2.96 -1.20 -15.32
CA LYS A 60 -3.04 -2.36 -14.42
C LYS A 60 -1.65 -2.73 -13.92
N PHE A 61 -1.52 -2.94 -12.62
CA PHE A 61 -0.40 -3.65 -12.01
C PHE A 61 -0.83 -5.10 -11.76
N VAL A 62 -0.04 -6.06 -12.25
CA VAL A 62 -0.28 -7.49 -12.02
C VAL A 62 0.89 -8.02 -11.22
N GLY A 63 0.64 -8.46 -10.00
CA GLY A 63 1.64 -8.98 -9.09
C GLY A 63 1.05 -9.21 -7.70
N ASP A 64 1.83 -9.83 -6.84
CA ASP A 64 1.47 -9.94 -5.43
C ASP A 64 1.82 -8.64 -4.71
N LEU A 65 0.80 -7.90 -4.30
CA LEU A 65 0.90 -6.68 -3.49
C LEU A 65 0.56 -6.96 -2.02
N SER A 66 0.66 -8.21 -1.58
CA SER A 66 0.29 -8.63 -0.22
C SER A 66 1.02 -7.86 0.88
N ASP A 67 2.24 -7.39 0.60
CA ASP A 67 3.04 -6.57 1.51
C ASP A 67 2.89 -5.06 1.30
N ALA A 68 2.17 -4.63 0.26
CA ALA A 68 1.90 -3.21 0.05
C ALA A 68 0.91 -2.69 1.08
N VAL A 69 1.30 -1.66 1.80
CA VAL A 69 0.43 -0.98 2.79
C VAL A 69 -0.10 0.30 2.18
N THR A 70 -1.43 0.36 1.99
CA THR A 70 -2.11 1.53 1.42
C THR A 70 -2.20 2.68 2.41
N GLY A 71 -2.33 2.39 3.70
CA GLY A 71 -2.36 3.39 4.77
C GLY A 71 -2.00 2.80 6.12
N ARG A 72 -1.38 3.64 6.93
CA ARG A 72 -1.00 3.29 8.31
C ARG A 72 -1.46 4.37 9.25
N TRP A 73 -2.11 3.97 10.34
CA TRP A 73 -2.45 4.85 11.44
C TRP A 73 -1.66 4.50 12.68
N ALA A 74 -1.18 5.54 13.38
CA ALA A 74 -0.83 5.40 14.79
C ALA A 74 -2.13 5.48 15.60
N VAL A 75 -2.38 4.46 16.41
CA VAL A 75 -3.59 4.34 17.22
C VAL A 75 -3.20 4.35 18.69
N GLY A 76 -3.62 5.39 19.39
CA GLY A 76 -3.50 5.54 20.84
C GLY A 76 -4.86 5.56 21.52
N ASN A 77 -4.90 6.11 22.72
CA ASN A 77 -6.15 6.31 23.46
C ASN A 77 -6.20 7.66 24.15
N ALA A 78 -7.40 8.21 24.26
CA ALA A 78 -7.72 9.33 25.14
C ALA A 78 -8.55 8.79 26.32
N SER A 79 -7.89 8.53 27.44
CA SER A 79 -8.47 7.84 28.60
C SER A 79 -9.06 6.47 28.24
N ALA A 80 -10.05 6.00 28.98
CA ALA A 80 -10.81 4.78 28.72
C ALA A 80 -12.04 5.00 27.83
N ASN A 81 -12.14 6.16 27.17
CA ASN A 81 -13.35 6.54 26.43
C ASN A 81 -13.18 6.48 24.91
N HIS A 82 -11.97 6.78 24.41
CA HIS A 82 -11.76 6.94 22.96
C HIS A 82 -10.43 6.34 22.49
N PHE A 83 -10.45 5.69 21.33
CA PHE A 83 -9.24 5.51 20.53
C PHE A 83 -8.89 6.82 19.83
N THR A 84 -7.61 7.12 19.74
CA THR A 84 -7.11 8.26 18.96
C THR A 84 -6.36 7.78 17.74
N PHE A 85 -6.58 8.44 16.60
CA PHE A 85 -5.94 8.09 15.34
C PHE A 85 -5.13 9.25 14.79
N THR A 86 -3.91 8.95 14.34
CA THR A 86 -3.06 9.87 13.58
C THR A 86 -2.62 9.20 12.29
N GLY A 87 -2.84 9.83 11.14
CA GLY A 87 -2.44 9.27 9.85
C GLY A 87 -3.33 9.70 8.68
N PRO A 88 -3.56 8.82 7.70
CA PRO A 88 -4.34 9.12 6.50
C PRO A 88 -5.71 9.73 6.79
N GLY A 89 -6.19 10.56 5.87
CA GLY A 89 -7.46 11.29 6.02
C GLY A 89 -7.35 12.57 6.83
N GLY A 90 -6.13 13.07 7.07
CA GLY A 90 -5.90 14.29 7.85
C GLY A 90 -6.12 14.11 9.36
N LEU A 91 -6.10 12.85 9.83
CA LEU A 91 -6.32 12.56 11.25
C LEU A 91 -5.07 12.94 12.07
N SER A 92 -5.29 13.68 13.15
CA SER A 92 -4.26 14.11 14.09
C SER A 92 -4.80 13.97 15.51
N SER A 93 -4.50 12.84 16.17
CA SER A 93 -5.06 12.46 17.47
C SER A 93 -6.59 12.55 17.53
N SER A 94 -7.25 12.23 16.41
CA SER A 94 -8.70 12.31 16.28
C SER A 94 -9.36 11.18 17.07
N GLU A 95 -10.35 11.52 17.90
CA GLU A 95 -11.06 10.57 18.75
C GLU A 95 -12.15 9.84 17.99
N ASP A 96 -12.10 8.51 18.02
CA ASP A 96 -13.04 7.57 17.40
C ASP A 96 -13.53 7.96 15.98
N PRO A 97 -12.61 8.34 15.05
CA PRO A 97 -13.01 8.78 13.72
C PRO A 97 -13.61 7.63 12.91
N THR A 98 -14.41 7.95 11.91
CA THR A 98 -14.74 7.00 10.86
C THR A 98 -13.53 6.74 9.99
N ILE A 99 -13.15 5.48 9.83
CA ILE A 99 -12.03 5.03 9.00
C ILE A 99 -12.58 4.53 7.66
N TYR A 100 -11.97 4.95 6.57
CA TYR A 100 -12.38 4.61 5.22
C TYR A 100 -11.34 3.69 4.58
N LEU A 101 -11.76 2.49 4.18
CA LEU A 101 -10.89 1.47 3.59
C LEU A 101 -11.43 1.03 2.22
N ALA A 102 -10.54 0.64 1.31
CA ALA A 102 -10.91 0.07 0.02
C ALA A 102 -10.69 -1.45 0.01
N ARG A 103 -11.57 -2.19 -0.65
CA ARG A 103 -11.42 -3.64 -0.86
C ARG A 103 -10.17 -3.94 -1.67
N GLY A 104 -9.53 -5.07 -1.38
CA GLY A 104 -8.29 -5.49 -2.03
C GLY A 104 -7.05 -4.72 -1.60
N GLN A 105 -7.17 -3.79 -0.65
CA GLN A 105 -6.06 -3.00 -0.13
C GLN A 105 -5.69 -3.44 1.29
N THR A 106 -4.45 -3.16 1.68
CA THR A 106 -3.93 -3.51 3.00
C THR A 106 -3.67 -2.25 3.82
N TYR A 107 -4.08 -2.29 5.07
CA TYR A 107 -3.96 -1.20 6.03
C TYR A 107 -3.34 -1.68 7.33
N GLU A 108 -2.65 -0.78 8.03
CA GLU A 108 -2.00 -1.06 9.30
C GLU A 108 -2.46 -0.09 10.39
N PHE A 109 -2.72 -0.67 11.56
CA PHE A 109 -2.99 0.05 12.80
C PHE A 109 -1.85 -0.26 13.77
N ASN A 110 -0.97 0.72 13.94
CA ASN A 110 0.16 0.64 14.87
C ASN A 110 -0.33 1.05 16.26
N MET A 111 -0.55 0.07 17.12
CA MET A 111 -1.19 0.24 18.39
C MET A 111 -0.23 0.79 19.46
N ASN A 112 -0.69 1.77 20.21
CA ASN A 112 -0.08 2.29 21.43
C ASN A 112 -1.19 2.70 22.40
N ALA A 113 -2.01 1.72 22.80
CA ALA A 113 -3.21 1.88 23.61
C ALA A 113 -3.25 0.80 24.70
N SER A 114 -2.26 0.81 25.59
CA SER A 114 -2.13 -0.17 26.68
C SER A 114 -3.39 -0.23 27.56
N GLY A 115 -3.87 -1.45 27.83
CA GLY A 115 -5.14 -1.70 28.53
C GLY A 115 -6.39 -1.64 27.64
N HIS A 116 -6.20 -1.38 26.31
CA HIS A 116 -7.31 -1.20 25.37
C HIS A 116 -7.16 -2.11 24.12
N PRO A 117 -7.42 -3.42 24.25
CA PRO A 117 -7.30 -4.34 23.11
C PRO A 117 -8.25 -3.95 21.96
N PHE A 118 -7.70 -3.75 20.78
CA PHE A 118 -8.41 -3.32 19.57
C PHE A 118 -8.92 -4.52 18.76
N TYR A 119 -10.20 -4.54 18.46
CA TYR A 119 -10.84 -5.54 17.61
C TYR A 119 -11.64 -4.89 16.50
N ILE A 120 -11.78 -5.62 15.38
CA ILE A 120 -12.71 -5.29 14.30
C ILE A 120 -13.88 -6.25 14.43
N GLN A 121 -15.12 -5.74 14.34
CA GLN A 121 -16.34 -6.57 14.44
C GLN A 121 -17.40 -6.15 13.40
N THR A 122 -18.40 -7.00 13.22
CA THR A 122 -19.46 -6.83 12.21
C THR A 122 -20.67 -6.03 12.70
N SER A 123 -20.79 -5.78 13.99
CA SER A 123 -21.90 -5.02 14.60
C SER A 123 -21.37 -3.83 15.41
N SER A 124 -22.18 -2.78 15.51
CA SER A 124 -21.89 -1.64 16.38
C SER A 124 -22.07 -2.01 17.87
N GLY A 125 -21.54 -1.15 18.74
CA GLY A 125 -21.68 -1.26 20.20
C GLY A 125 -20.47 -1.94 20.85
N ALA A 126 -20.68 -2.43 22.08
CA ALA A 126 -19.64 -3.06 22.86
C ALA A 126 -19.03 -4.28 22.20
N TYR A 127 -17.79 -4.61 22.58
CA TYR A 127 -17.12 -5.83 22.13
C TYR A 127 -17.99 -7.09 22.38
N ASN A 128 -18.10 -7.90 21.34
CA ASN A 128 -18.72 -9.22 21.41
C ASN A 128 -17.89 -10.21 20.59
N ALA A 129 -17.35 -11.22 21.25
CA ALA A 129 -16.50 -12.22 20.62
C ALA A 129 -17.13 -12.92 19.41
N SER A 130 -18.47 -13.11 19.42
CA SER A 130 -19.21 -13.72 18.30
C SER A 130 -19.30 -12.83 17.07
N ASN A 131 -19.05 -11.52 17.21
CA ASN A 131 -19.11 -10.55 16.13
C ASN A 131 -17.73 -10.17 15.60
N VAL A 132 -16.64 -10.72 16.15
CA VAL A 132 -15.28 -10.40 15.72
C VAL A 132 -15.09 -10.79 14.26
N TYR A 133 -14.65 -9.83 13.46
CA TYR A 133 -14.28 -10.01 12.07
C TYR A 133 -12.77 -10.26 11.97
N SER A 134 -12.39 -11.49 11.64
CA SER A 134 -11.00 -11.93 11.59
C SER A 134 -10.46 -12.15 10.17
N THR A 135 -11.33 -12.21 9.16
CA THR A 135 -10.92 -12.48 7.78
C THR A 135 -10.05 -11.33 7.24
N GLY A 136 -8.81 -11.65 6.85
CA GLY A 136 -7.83 -10.66 6.41
C GLY A 136 -7.15 -9.87 7.52
N VAL A 137 -7.47 -10.13 8.80
CA VAL A 137 -6.85 -9.47 9.94
C VAL A 137 -5.72 -10.33 10.50
N SER A 138 -4.54 -9.77 10.62
CA SER A 138 -3.39 -10.37 11.31
C SER A 138 -2.85 -9.45 12.38
N VAL A 139 -2.24 -10.02 13.42
CA VAL A 139 -1.70 -9.29 14.55
C VAL A 139 -0.27 -9.73 14.80
N THR A 140 0.64 -8.78 14.88
CA THR A 140 2.03 -9.00 15.29
C THR A 140 2.22 -8.32 16.65
N GLY A 141 2.67 -9.07 17.64
CA GLY A 141 2.65 -8.64 19.03
C GLY A 141 1.26 -8.84 19.66
N ASP A 142 0.71 -7.80 20.23
CA ASP A 142 -0.62 -7.82 20.87
C ASP A 142 -1.56 -6.77 20.26
N ARG A 143 -2.80 -6.73 20.76
CA ARG A 143 -3.83 -5.81 20.26
C ARG A 143 -3.85 -4.45 20.96
N GLU A 144 -2.91 -4.19 21.85
CA GLU A 144 -2.80 -2.97 22.63
C GLU A 144 -1.59 -2.14 22.21
N THR A 145 -0.45 -2.81 21.95
CA THR A 145 0.85 -2.16 21.68
C THR A 145 1.55 -2.75 20.44
N GLY A 146 0.91 -3.70 19.77
CA GLY A 146 1.44 -4.36 18.57
C GLY A 146 0.98 -3.71 17.27
N LEU A 147 1.12 -4.46 16.17
CA LEU A 147 0.70 -4.09 14.84
C LEU A 147 -0.48 -4.94 14.40
N ILE A 148 -1.58 -4.29 14.05
CA ILE A 148 -2.73 -4.94 13.43
C ILE A 148 -2.72 -4.61 11.94
N LYS A 149 -2.63 -5.64 11.11
CA LYS A 149 -2.68 -5.52 9.65
C LYS A 149 -4.02 -6.05 9.16
N PHE A 150 -4.72 -5.29 8.34
CA PHE A 150 -5.99 -5.65 7.74
C PHE A 150 -5.90 -5.61 6.21
N ALA A 151 -5.74 -6.78 5.59
CA ALA A 151 -5.90 -6.98 4.16
C ALA A 151 -7.40 -7.11 3.87
N VAL A 152 -8.03 -6.04 3.39
CA VAL A 152 -9.49 -5.95 3.24
C VAL A 152 -9.97 -6.89 2.14
N PRO A 153 -10.70 -7.97 2.46
CA PRO A 153 -11.18 -8.89 1.44
C PRO A 153 -12.20 -8.24 0.50
N PHE A 154 -12.29 -8.73 -0.74
CA PHE A 154 -13.33 -8.30 -1.69
C PHE A 154 -14.75 -8.60 -1.16
N ALA A 155 -14.92 -9.65 -0.37
CA ALA A 155 -16.18 -10.04 0.26
C ALA A 155 -16.43 -9.39 1.65
N ALA A 156 -15.58 -8.44 2.08
CA ALA A 156 -15.79 -7.77 3.36
C ALA A 156 -17.16 -7.06 3.40
N PRO A 157 -17.82 -6.95 4.55
CA PRO A 157 -19.00 -6.10 4.72
C PRO A 157 -18.71 -4.64 4.34
N ASN A 158 -19.72 -3.90 3.87
CA ASN A 158 -19.59 -2.46 3.57
C ASN A 158 -19.32 -1.63 4.83
N THR A 159 -19.75 -2.13 5.98
CA THR A 159 -19.55 -1.50 7.27
C THR A 159 -19.02 -2.51 8.27
N LEU A 160 -17.95 -2.14 8.92
CA LEU A 160 -17.36 -2.82 10.05
C LEU A 160 -17.19 -1.79 11.18
N TYR A 161 -16.83 -2.26 12.35
CA TYR A 161 -16.63 -1.41 13.52
C TYR A 161 -15.33 -1.79 14.21
N TYR A 162 -14.57 -0.81 14.65
CA TYR A 162 -13.50 -1.08 15.60
C TYR A 162 -14.00 -0.81 17.02
N VAL A 163 -13.51 -1.61 17.95
CA VAL A 163 -13.96 -1.58 19.35
C VAL A 163 -12.84 -1.93 20.30
N CYS A 164 -12.89 -1.37 21.50
CA CYS A 164 -12.10 -1.82 22.63
C CYS A 164 -12.78 -3.02 23.30
N GLN A 165 -12.00 -4.06 23.63
CA GLN A 165 -12.52 -5.20 24.37
C GLN A 165 -13.02 -4.84 25.77
N ASN A 166 -12.35 -3.88 26.42
CA ASN A 166 -12.54 -3.59 27.83
C ASN A 166 -13.53 -2.42 28.10
N HIS A 167 -13.75 -1.54 27.09
CA HIS A 167 -14.51 -0.30 27.27
C HIS A 167 -15.53 -0.10 26.15
N SER A 168 -16.80 -0.16 26.50
CA SER A 168 -17.92 -0.17 25.55
C SER A 168 -18.10 1.12 24.73
N ASN A 169 -17.64 2.26 25.26
CA ASN A 169 -17.75 3.54 24.59
C ASN A 169 -16.61 3.80 23.59
N MET A 170 -15.54 3.02 23.68
CA MET A 170 -14.34 3.19 22.88
C MET A 170 -14.48 2.39 21.57
N ALA A 171 -15.19 2.98 20.62
CA ALA A 171 -15.59 2.33 19.39
C ALA A 171 -15.86 3.33 18.26
N GLY A 172 -15.66 2.89 17.01
CA GLY A 172 -15.98 3.70 15.84
C GLY A 172 -16.27 2.85 14.60
N THR A 173 -16.52 3.53 13.50
CA THR A 173 -16.99 2.93 12.25
C THR A 173 -15.85 2.76 11.25
N ILE A 174 -15.83 1.63 10.55
CA ILE A 174 -15.03 1.38 9.36
C ILE A 174 -15.97 1.27 8.16
N VAL A 175 -15.83 2.18 7.20
CA VAL A 175 -16.56 2.15 5.94
C VAL A 175 -15.66 1.50 4.89
N VAL A 176 -16.14 0.43 4.25
CA VAL A 176 -15.41 -0.32 3.23
C VAL A 176 -15.99 -0.01 1.86
N TYR A 177 -15.20 0.69 1.04
CA TYR A 177 -15.57 1.03 -0.34
C TYR A 177 -15.28 -0.12 -1.31
N PRO A 178 -16.00 -0.19 -2.45
CA PRO A 178 -15.59 -1.03 -3.57
C PRO A 178 -14.16 -0.71 -3.98
N SER A 179 -13.43 -1.70 -4.51
CA SER A 179 -12.17 -1.45 -5.20
C SER A 179 -12.42 -0.53 -6.39
N ILE A 180 -11.57 0.47 -6.57
CA ILE A 180 -11.57 1.37 -7.73
C ILE A 180 -11.13 0.60 -8.98
#